data_0ab4e1d8871438b53ba22bca92d8e193
#
_entry.id   0ab4e1d8871438b53ba22bca92d8e193
#
_cell.length_a   1.000
_cell.length_b   1.000
_cell.length_c   1.000
_cell.angle_alpha   90.00
_cell.angle_beta   90.00
_cell.angle_gamma   90.00
#
_symmetry.space_group_name_H-M   'P 1'
#
loop_
_entity.id
_entity.type
_entity.pdbx_description
1 polymer ?
#
loop_
_entity_poly.entity_id
_entity_poly.type
_entity_poly.pdbx_seq_one_letter_code
_entity_poly.pdbx_strand_id
1 'polypeptide(L)'
;MHGLLYRCAAVALISMAFTSASPAADAAKPHHIAIQVDQNDPQVMNLALGNANNAIEYYRARNEEVDIDITAYGPGLHMLRADTSPVQDRIKRLKDQVFPGKIQFSACNNTKQGMEKAEGHAIPMLPEATVVPAGIVHLSELQEQGWSYVKP
;
A
#
# COMPACT_ATOMS: atom_id res chain seq x y z
N MET A 1 -65.22 3.75 64.67
CA MET A 1 -65.09 4.87 63.87
C MET A 1 -63.58 5.20 63.67
N HIS A 2 -62.81 4.37 63.06
CA HIS A 2 -61.38 4.63 62.84
C HIS A 2 -61.04 4.26 61.37
N GLY A 3 -60.80 5.26 60.55
CA GLY A 3 -60.42 5.10 59.18
C GLY A 3 -58.90 4.86 59.06
N LEU A 4 -58.55 3.74 58.53
CA LEU A 4 -57.14 3.36 58.31
C LEU A 4 -56.74 3.72 56.88
N LEU A 5 -55.88 4.72 56.72
CA LEU A 5 -55.29 5.18 55.44
C LEU A 5 -54.14 4.28 55.06
N TYR A 6 -54.30 3.48 53.99
CA TYR A 6 -53.21 2.75 53.36
C TYR A 6 -52.46 3.70 52.38
N ARG A 7 -51.22 4.01 52.69
CA ARG A 7 -50.27 4.69 51.78
C ARG A 7 -49.56 3.62 50.93
N CYS A 8 -49.91 3.54 49.66
CA CYS A 8 -49.17 2.78 48.68
C CYS A 8 -47.90 3.53 48.29
N ALA A 9 -46.74 3.01 48.70
CA ALA A 9 -45.45 3.49 48.23
C ALA A 9 -45.11 2.79 46.88
N ALA A 10 -45.12 3.55 45.80
CA ALA A 10 -44.66 3.08 44.49
C ALA A 10 -43.14 3.14 44.43
N VAL A 11 -42.47 1.97 44.42
CA VAL A 11 -41.03 1.86 44.20
C VAL A 11 -40.78 1.85 42.71
N ALA A 12 -40.24 2.95 42.18
CA ALA A 12 -39.80 3.06 40.78
C ALA A 12 -38.42 2.39 40.66
N LEU A 13 -38.36 1.24 40.01
CA LEU A 13 -37.11 0.59 39.61
C LEU A 13 -36.55 1.30 38.35
N ILE A 14 -35.53 2.11 38.57
CA ILE A 14 -34.76 2.72 37.46
C ILE A 14 -33.77 1.65 36.98
N SER A 15 -34.06 1.01 35.85
CA SER A 15 -33.15 0.12 35.14
C SER A 15 -32.10 0.97 34.39
N MET A 16 -30.89 1.08 34.95
CA MET A 16 -29.73 1.64 34.26
C MET A 16 -29.25 0.63 33.20
N ALA A 17 -29.55 0.89 31.94
CA ALA A 17 -28.95 0.19 30.81
C ALA A 17 -27.50 0.64 30.66
N PHE A 18 -26.53 -0.19 31.08
CA PHE A 18 -25.14 -0.01 30.76
C PHE A 18 -24.93 -0.33 29.26
N THR A 19 -24.89 0.68 28.42
CA THR A 19 -24.39 0.53 27.04
C THR A 19 -22.87 0.35 27.11
N SER A 20 -22.41 -0.91 27.03
CA SER A 20 -21.01 -1.23 26.82
C SER A 20 -20.59 -0.73 25.44
N ALA A 21 -19.97 0.45 25.36
CA ALA A 21 -19.26 0.87 24.16
C ALA A 21 -18.07 -0.08 24.01
N SER A 22 -18.13 -1.02 23.08
CA SER A 22 -16.94 -1.75 22.63
C SER A 22 -15.91 -0.72 22.16
N PRO A 23 -14.68 -0.74 22.66
CA PRO A 23 -13.63 0.07 22.04
C PRO A 23 -13.51 -0.36 20.59
N ALA A 24 -13.69 0.58 19.66
CA ALA A 24 -13.33 0.35 18.28
C ALA A 24 -11.86 -0.10 18.29
N ALA A 25 -11.59 -1.31 17.82
CA ALA A 25 -10.23 -1.79 17.66
C ALA A 25 -9.50 -0.75 16.82
N ASP A 26 -8.46 -0.14 17.40
CA ASP A 26 -7.61 0.83 16.70
C ASP A 26 -7.04 0.08 15.51
N ALA A 27 -7.51 0.40 14.29
CA ALA A 27 -7.07 -0.28 13.10
C ALA A 27 -5.54 -0.09 13.02
N ALA A 28 -4.79 -1.18 13.13
CA ALA A 28 -3.34 -1.12 13.08
C ALA A 28 -2.92 -0.36 11.82
N LYS A 29 -1.98 0.59 11.97
CA LYS A 29 -1.48 1.35 10.82
C LYS A 29 -0.83 0.38 9.83
N PRO A 30 -1.06 0.54 8.52
CA PRO A 30 -0.44 -0.33 7.53
C PRO A 30 1.09 -0.27 7.61
N HIS A 31 1.74 -1.39 7.32
CA HIS A 31 3.18 -1.43 7.10
C HIS A 31 3.51 -0.76 5.78
N HIS A 32 4.64 -0.06 5.69
CA HIS A 32 5.04 0.67 4.49
C HIS A 32 6.42 0.20 4.01
N ILE A 33 6.52 -0.24 2.75
CA ILE A 33 7.75 -0.76 2.16
C ILE A 33 8.00 -0.09 0.81
N ALA A 34 9.14 0.57 0.66
CA ALA A 34 9.62 1.14 -0.59
C ALA A 34 10.72 0.22 -1.17
N ILE A 35 10.51 -0.28 -2.40
CA ILE A 35 11.43 -1.17 -3.09
C ILE A 35 12.04 -0.45 -4.29
N GLN A 36 13.37 -0.40 -4.38
CA GLN A 36 14.08 0.20 -5.51
C GLN A 36 14.30 -0.81 -6.63
N VAL A 37 14.11 -0.38 -7.90
CA VAL A 37 14.56 -1.11 -9.09
C VAL A 37 15.32 -0.14 -10.00
N ASP A 38 16.65 -0.33 -10.10
CA ASP A 38 17.55 0.54 -10.86
C ASP A 38 18.30 -0.18 -12.00
N GLN A 39 18.03 -1.48 -12.22
CA GLN A 39 18.70 -2.30 -13.21
C GLN A 39 17.73 -2.85 -14.25
N ASN A 40 18.18 -2.87 -15.52
CA ASN A 40 17.46 -3.57 -16.60
C ASN A 40 17.84 -5.07 -16.57
N ASP A 41 17.47 -5.73 -15.50
CA ASP A 41 17.73 -7.16 -15.30
C ASP A 41 16.41 -7.85 -14.90
N PRO A 42 15.91 -8.81 -15.72
CA PRO A 42 14.71 -9.56 -15.38
C PRO A 42 14.78 -10.32 -14.06
N GLN A 43 15.97 -10.73 -13.60
CA GLN A 43 16.13 -11.41 -12.31
C GLN A 43 15.88 -10.43 -11.16
N VAL A 44 16.46 -9.22 -11.22
CA VAL A 44 16.24 -8.16 -10.22
C VAL A 44 14.78 -7.73 -10.20
N MET A 45 14.15 -7.54 -11.37
CA MET A 45 12.73 -7.20 -11.48
C MET A 45 11.84 -8.30 -10.85
N ASN A 46 12.14 -9.56 -11.16
CA ASN A 46 11.42 -10.70 -10.59
C ASN A 46 11.65 -10.84 -9.07
N LEU A 47 12.85 -10.53 -8.58
CA LEU A 47 13.15 -10.53 -7.15
C LEU A 47 12.37 -9.44 -6.42
N ALA A 48 12.32 -8.22 -6.96
CA ALA A 48 11.51 -7.13 -6.41
C ALA A 48 10.03 -7.51 -6.28
N LEU A 49 9.44 -8.08 -7.35
CA LEU A 49 8.05 -8.54 -7.34
C LEU A 49 7.84 -9.74 -6.40
N GLY A 50 8.83 -10.61 -6.26
CA GLY A 50 8.81 -11.72 -5.30
C GLY A 50 8.81 -11.23 -3.86
N ASN A 51 9.68 -10.26 -3.54
CA ASN A 51 9.75 -9.64 -2.23
C ASN A 51 8.44 -8.93 -1.87
N ALA A 52 7.85 -8.19 -2.81
CA ALA A 52 6.53 -7.57 -2.62
C ALA A 52 5.44 -8.61 -2.33
N ASN A 53 5.37 -9.69 -3.13
CA ASN A 53 4.41 -10.76 -2.90
C ASN A 53 4.58 -11.41 -1.52
N ASN A 54 5.81 -11.71 -1.14
CA ASN A 54 6.12 -12.31 0.17
C ASN A 54 5.68 -11.40 1.33
N ALA A 55 5.89 -10.09 1.22
CA ALA A 55 5.43 -9.13 2.21
C ALA A 55 3.90 -9.11 2.28
N ILE A 56 3.20 -9.05 1.14
CA ILE A 56 1.73 -9.09 1.08
C ILE A 56 1.19 -10.36 1.75
N GLU A 57 1.73 -11.53 1.43
CA GLU A 57 1.30 -12.80 2.02
C GLU A 57 1.57 -12.87 3.52
N TYR A 58 2.75 -12.42 3.95
CA TYR A 58 3.14 -12.42 5.37
C TYR A 58 2.20 -11.57 6.23
N TYR A 59 1.94 -10.33 5.82
CA TYR A 59 1.08 -9.42 6.59
C TYR A 59 -0.40 -9.83 6.50
N ARG A 60 -0.86 -10.31 5.34
CA ARG A 60 -2.21 -10.85 5.17
C ARG A 60 -2.49 -12.03 6.11
N ALA A 61 -1.54 -12.96 6.27
CA ALA A 61 -1.68 -14.09 7.19
C ALA A 61 -1.84 -13.67 8.66
N ARG A 62 -1.48 -12.41 8.99
CA ARG A 62 -1.59 -11.81 10.33
C ARG A 62 -2.80 -10.88 10.48
N ASN A 63 -3.61 -10.73 9.42
CA ASN A 63 -4.66 -9.72 9.29
C ASN A 63 -4.13 -8.28 9.44
N GLU A 64 -2.91 -8.04 8.98
CA GLU A 64 -2.24 -6.74 8.94
C GLU A 64 -2.19 -6.24 7.50
N GLU A 65 -2.27 -4.92 7.29
CA GLU A 65 -2.18 -4.30 5.98
C GLU A 65 -0.74 -3.90 5.66
N VAL A 66 -0.38 -3.95 4.38
CA VAL A 66 0.91 -3.45 3.87
C VAL A 66 0.69 -2.63 2.62
N ASP A 67 1.27 -1.43 2.61
CA ASP A 67 1.38 -0.59 1.43
C ASP A 67 2.80 -0.70 0.87
N ILE A 68 2.92 -0.94 -0.44
CA ILE A 68 4.19 -1.14 -1.11
C ILE A 68 4.33 -0.13 -2.25
N ASP A 69 5.48 0.50 -2.37
CA ASP A 69 5.88 1.27 -3.55
C ASP A 69 7.09 0.60 -4.19
N ILE A 70 6.99 0.24 -5.46
CA ILE A 70 8.12 -0.21 -6.28
C ILE A 70 8.52 0.93 -7.20
N THR A 71 9.61 1.63 -6.85
CA THR A 71 10.12 2.75 -7.61
C THR A 71 11.19 2.31 -8.61
N ALA A 72 10.89 2.49 -9.91
CA ALA A 72 11.79 2.17 -11.01
C ALA A 72 12.39 3.44 -11.63
N TYR A 73 13.72 3.49 -11.77
CA TYR A 73 14.46 4.59 -12.41
C TYR A 73 15.74 4.09 -13.07
N GLY A 74 16.43 4.98 -13.82
CA GLY A 74 17.59 4.56 -14.59
C GLY A 74 17.25 3.37 -15.50
N PRO A 75 18.18 2.43 -15.71
CA PRO A 75 17.91 1.23 -16.51
C PRO A 75 16.72 0.40 -15.99
N GLY A 76 16.41 0.47 -14.71
CA GLY A 76 15.29 -0.23 -14.09
C GLY A 76 13.90 0.21 -14.59
N LEU A 77 13.80 1.39 -15.23
CA LEU A 77 12.55 1.88 -15.81
C LEU A 77 11.96 0.92 -16.86
N HIS A 78 12.79 0.09 -17.51
CA HIS A 78 12.32 -0.96 -18.42
C HIS A 78 11.30 -1.90 -17.76
N MET A 79 11.34 -2.08 -16.45
CA MET A 79 10.32 -2.85 -15.70
C MET A 79 8.89 -2.34 -15.95
N LEU A 80 8.73 -1.03 -16.12
CA LEU A 80 7.42 -0.35 -16.20
C LEU A 80 7.08 0.14 -17.61
N ARG A 81 7.89 -0.14 -18.61
CA ARG A 81 7.62 0.18 -20.03
C ARG A 81 6.65 -0.85 -20.61
N ALA A 82 5.65 -0.39 -21.36
CA ALA A 82 4.69 -1.27 -22.02
C ALA A 82 5.28 -2.03 -23.21
N ASP A 83 6.36 -1.53 -23.81
CA ASP A 83 7.01 -2.12 -24.98
C ASP A 83 8.14 -3.11 -24.63
N THR A 84 8.80 -2.97 -23.49
CA THR A 84 10.01 -3.75 -23.18
C THR A 84 9.96 -4.51 -21.85
N SER A 85 8.96 -4.30 -20.99
CA SER A 85 8.90 -4.96 -19.69
C SER A 85 8.76 -6.48 -19.82
N PRO A 86 9.67 -7.27 -19.22
CA PRO A 86 9.55 -8.73 -19.21
C PRO A 86 8.63 -9.25 -18.11
N VAL A 87 8.05 -8.38 -17.28
CA VAL A 87 7.32 -8.76 -16.05
C VAL A 87 5.90 -8.18 -15.98
N GLN A 88 5.34 -7.72 -17.11
CA GLN A 88 4.02 -7.06 -17.17
C GLN A 88 2.91 -7.87 -16.48
N ASP A 89 2.79 -9.16 -16.80
CA ASP A 89 1.76 -10.03 -16.23
C ASP A 89 1.89 -10.19 -14.70
N ARG A 90 3.13 -10.16 -14.18
CA ARG A 90 3.34 -10.22 -12.72
C ARG A 90 2.95 -8.92 -12.04
N ILE A 91 3.25 -7.77 -12.66
CA ILE A 91 2.84 -6.45 -12.17
C ILE A 91 1.32 -6.38 -12.06
N LYS A 92 0.61 -6.76 -13.13
CA LYS A 92 -0.85 -6.80 -13.15
C LYS A 92 -1.42 -7.71 -12.05
N ARG A 93 -0.94 -8.95 -11.94
CA ARG A 93 -1.39 -9.88 -10.90
C ARG A 93 -1.19 -9.32 -9.49
N LEU A 94 -0.04 -8.72 -9.18
CA LEU A 94 0.22 -8.14 -7.87
C LEU A 94 -0.73 -6.98 -7.56
N LYS A 95 -1.02 -6.13 -8.56
CA LYS A 95 -1.98 -5.03 -8.41
C LYS A 95 -3.36 -5.55 -8.04
N ASP A 96 -3.79 -6.65 -8.65
CA ASP A 96 -5.10 -7.27 -8.40
C ASP A 96 -5.18 -8.00 -7.04
N GLN A 97 -4.05 -8.47 -6.52
CA GLN A 97 -4.00 -9.34 -5.33
C GLN A 97 -3.73 -8.60 -4.00
N VAL A 98 -3.28 -7.35 -4.04
CA VAL A 98 -2.78 -6.64 -2.85
C VAL A 98 -3.84 -6.25 -1.83
N PHE A 99 -5.12 -6.26 -2.21
CA PHE A 99 -6.21 -5.86 -1.30
C PHE A 99 -6.18 -6.66 0.03
N PRO A 100 -6.38 -6.01 1.21
CA PRO A 100 -6.78 -4.63 1.46
C PRO A 100 -5.66 -3.57 1.42
N GLY A 101 -4.39 -3.95 1.41
CA GLY A 101 -3.27 -3.02 1.23
C GLY A 101 -3.20 -2.40 -0.17
N LYS A 102 -2.12 -1.68 -0.44
CA LYS A 102 -1.90 -1.01 -1.74
C LYS A 102 -0.53 -1.36 -2.30
N ILE A 103 -0.45 -1.44 -3.63
CA ILE A 103 0.82 -1.46 -4.34
C ILE A 103 0.83 -0.36 -5.41
N GLN A 104 1.88 0.44 -5.42
CA GLN A 104 2.16 1.44 -6.43
C GLN A 104 3.43 1.06 -7.18
N PHE A 105 3.44 1.30 -8.47
CA PHE A 105 4.60 1.17 -9.34
C PHE A 105 5.00 2.56 -9.82
N SER A 106 6.04 3.14 -9.23
CA SER A 106 6.46 4.51 -9.43
C SER A 106 7.54 4.62 -10.49
N ALA A 107 7.21 5.27 -11.63
CA ALA A 107 8.09 5.43 -12.78
C ALA A 107 8.76 6.82 -12.77
N CYS A 108 10.09 6.87 -12.76
CA CYS A 108 10.85 8.12 -12.77
C CYS A 108 10.69 8.88 -14.08
N ASN A 109 10.10 10.09 -14.04
CA ASN A 109 9.92 10.93 -15.22
C ASN A 109 11.24 11.42 -15.81
N ASN A 110 12.22 11.77 -14.96
CA ASN A 110 13.54 12.20 -15.47
C ASN A 110 14.20 11.09 -16.29
N THR A 111 14.09 9.83 -15.85
CA THR A 111 14.59 8.69 -16.63
C THR A 111 13.79 8.50 -17.91
N LYS A 112 12.45 8.58 -17.83
CA LYS A 112 11.56 8.47 -18.99
C LYS A 112 11.93 9.50 -20.06
N GLN A 113 12.05 10.77 -19.68
CA GLN A 113 12.45 11.85 -20.61
C GLN A 113 13.83 11.62 -21.20
N GLY A 114 14.79 11.11 -20.39
CA GLY A 114 16.13 10.76 -20.89
C GLY A 114 16.08 9.67 -21.96
N MET A 115 15.27 8.62 -21.76
CA MET A 115 15.05 7.56 -22.73
C MET A 115 14.34 8.09 -23.99
N GLU A 116 13.30 8.89 -23.84
CA GLU A 116 12.59 9.52 -24.97
C GLU A 116 13.52 10.34 -25.85
N LYS A 117 14.43 11.11 -25.22
CA LYS A 117 15.44 11.88 -25.97
C LYS A 117 16.44 10.97 -26.68
N ALA A 118 16.86 9.88 -26.07
CA ALA A 118 17.82 8.94 -26.63
C ALA A 118 17.24 8.10 -27.77
N GLU A 119 15.97 7.67 -27.62
CA GLU A 119 15.29 6.79 -28.57
C GLU A 119 14.53 7.58 -29.66
N GLY A 120 14.30 8.88 -29.48
CA GLY A 120 13.64 9.74 -30.46
C GLY A 120 12.12 9.58 -30.57
N HIS A 121 11.50 8.89 -29.59
CA HIS A 121 10.05 8.68 -29.53
C HIS A 121 9.54 8.65 -28.09
N ALA A 122 8.23 8.79 -27.91
CA ALA A 122 7.60 8.66 -26.60
C ALA A 122 7.75 7.24 -26.04
N ILE A 123 8.09 7.12 -24.74
CA ILE A 123 8.19 5.83 -24.05
C ILE A 123 6.82 5.46 -23.49
N PRO A 124 6.20 4.38 -23.99
CA PRO A 124 4.92 3.91 -23.48
C PRO A 124 5.09 3.27 -22.10
N MET A 125 4.27 3.69 -21.13
CA MET A 125 4.27 3.15 -19.78
C MET A 125 3.12 2.17 -19.60
N LEU A 126 3.32 1.17 -18.72
CA LEU A 126 2.23 0.29 -18.31
C LEU A 126 1.11 1.10 -17.64
N PRO A 127 -0.17 0.71 -17.78
CA PRO A 127 -1.29 1.39 -17.14
C PRO A 127 -1.23 1.32 -15.62
N GLU A 128 -0.54 0.32 -15.05
CA GLU A 128 -0.29 0.17 -13.62
C GLU A 128 0.77 1.15 -13.07
N ALA A 129 1.56 1.77 -13.95
CA ALA A 129 2.63 2.67 -13.56
C ALA A 129 2.11 4.09 -13.28
N THR A 130 2.57 4.68 -12.18
CA THR A 130 2.37 6.09 -11.84
C THR A 130 3.66 6.84 -12.09
N VAL A 131 3.62 7.88 -12.91
CA VAL A 131 4.82 8.70 -13.19
C VAL A 131 5.06 9.66 -12.01
N VAL A 132 6.28 9.61 -11.45
CA VAL A 132 6.76 10.51 -10.40
C VAL A 132 7.88 11.41 -10.94
N PRO A 133 8.04 12.66 -10.46
CA PRO A 133 9.01 13.59 -11.03
C PRO A 133 10.45 13.06 -11.09
N ALA A 134 10.93 12.48 -9.97
CA ALA A 134 12.27 11.91 -9.84
C ALA A 134 12.25 10.71 -8.90
N GLY A 135 12.65 9.53 -9.39
CA GLY A 135 12.57 8.28 -8.59
C GLY A 135 13.39 8.31 -7.31
N ILE A 136 14.61 8.88 -7.34
CA ILE A 136 15.45 8.99 -6.14
C ILE A 136 14.86 9.95 -5.10
N VAL A 137 14.24 11.06 -5.53
CA VAL A 137 13.57 12.00 -4.62
C VAL A 137 12.34 11.34 -4.01
N HIS A 138 11.53 10.66 -4.84
CA HIS A 138 10.37 9.91 -4.36
C HIS A 138 10.73 8.87 -3.29
N LEU A 139 11.79 8.09 -3.49
CA LEU A 139 12.29 7.15 -2.48
C LEU A 139 12.76 7.85 -1.20
N SER A 140 13.39 9.02 -1.30
CA SER A 140 13.80 9.81 -0.13
C SER A 140 12.59 10.31 0.65
N GLU A 141 11.60 10.87 -0.05
CA GLU A 141 10.36 11.36 0.58
C GLU A 141 9.56 10.23 1.26
N LEU A 142 9.51 9.03 0.67
CA LEU A 142 8.90 7.86 1.30
C LEU A 142 9.62 7.49 2.61
N GLN A 143 10.96 7.47 2.60
CA GLN A 143 11.75 7.19 3.81
C GLN A 143 11.55 8.27 4.90
N GLU A 144 11.47 9.54 4.53
CA GLU A 144 11.14 10.64 5.45
C GLU A 144 9.75 10.50 6.06
N GLN A 145 8.81 9.85 5.35
CA GLN A 145 7.47 9.48 5.83
C GLN A 145 7.46 8.17 6.64
N GLY A 146 8.62 7.56 6.90
CA GLY A 146 8.75 6.36 7.72
C GLY A 146 8.61 5.03 6.97
N TRP A 147 8.67 5.04 5.63
CA TRP A 147 8.70 3.81 4.85
C TRP A 147 10.02 3.05 5.02
N SER A 148 9.93 1.74 5.16
CA SER A 148 11.11 0.86 5.14
C SER A 148 11.65 0.72 3.73
N TYR A 149 12.93 1.05 3.53
CA TYR A 149 13.57 0.92 2.22
C TYR A 149 14.20 -0.46 2.03
N VAL A 150 13.96 -1.05 0.86
CA VAL A 150 14.54 -2.34 0.44
C VAL A 150 15.11 -2.22 -0.97
N LYS A 151 16.33 -2.70 -1.17
CA LYS A 151 16.93 -2.92 -2.48
C LYS A 151 17.07 -4.43 -2.72
N PRO A 152 16.49 -4.98 -3.82
CA PRO A 152 16.62 -6.37 -4.22
C PRO A 152 18.06 -6.75 -4.60
#